data_e628bfa8e065820347ced14acebabc2e
#
_entry.id   e628bfa8e065820347ced14acebabc2e
#
_cell.length_a   1.000
_cell.length_b   1.000
_cell.length_c   1.000
_cell.angle_alpha   90.00
_cell.angle_beta   90.00
_cell.angle_gamma   90.00
#
_symmetry.space_group_name_H-M   'P 1'
#
loop_
_entity.id
_entity.type
_entity.pdbx_description
1 polymer ?
#
loop_
_entity_poly.entity_id
_entity_poly.type
_entity_poly.pdbx_seq_one_letter_code
_entity_poly.pdbx_strand_id
1 'polypeptide(L)'
;MAAAPLDVLVVGAGVVGGGAALDAATRGLSVGLVDARDFASGTSSRSSKLIHGGLRYLEMLDFRLVAEALGERSLLLDKLAPHLVHPVPFLYPLTRRMWERVYAGSGVLLKHA
;
A
#
# COMPACT_ATOMS: atom_id res chain seq x y z
N MET A 1 -20.16 34.99 -0.15
CA MET A 1 -18.93 34.58 0.56
C MET A 1 -18.07 33.83 -0.43
N ALA A 2 -16.88 34.32 -0.77
CA ALA A 2 -15.93 33.55 -1.59
C ALA A 2 -15.43 32.36 -0.75
N ALA A 3 -15.47 31.17 -1.31
CA ALA A 3 -14.88 30.00 -0.67
C ALA A 3 -13.37 30.23 -0.50
N ALA A 4 -12.82 29.86 0.63
CA ALA A 4 -11.37 29.92 0.83
C ALA A 4 -10.67 29.08 -0.24
N PRO A 5 -9.54 29.56 -0.79
CA PRO A 5 -8.80 28.78 -1.77
C PRO A 5 -8.25 27.48 -1.15
N LEU A 6 -8.24 26.42 -1.92
CA LEU A 6 -7.59 25.16 -1.53
C LEU A 6 -6.08 25.27 -1.81
N ASP A 7 -5.27 24.71 -0.92
CA ASP A 7 -3.83 24.58 -1.15
C ASP A 7 -3.53 23.47 -2.17
N VAL A 8 -4.31 22.39 -2.12
CA VAL A 8 -4.15 21.22 -2.99
C VAL A 8 -5.51 20.73 -3.47
N LEU A 9 -5.63 20.48 -4.76
CA LEU A 9 -6.76 19.75 -5.34
C LEU A 9 -6.26 18.44 -5.92
N VAL A 10 -6.75 17.32 -5.38
CA VAL A 10 -6.46 15.97 -5.88
C VAL A 10 -7.59 15.53 -6.79
N VAL A 11 -7.27 15.17 -8.03
CA VAL A 11 -8.21 14.66 -9.01
C VAL A 11 -8.02 13.16 -9.19
N GLY A 12 -9.03 12.39 -8.80
CA GLY A 12 -9.01 10.94 -8.76
C GLY A 12 -8.90 10.38 -7.34
N ALA A 13 -9.98 9.80 -6.83
CA ALA A 13 -10.10 9.27 -5.47
C ALA A 13 -9.90 7.75 -5.41
N GLY A 14 -8.92 7.22 -6.14
CA GLY A 14 -8.40 5.87 -5.98
C GLY A 14 -7.41 5.79 -4.79
N VAL A 15 -6.75 4.64 -4.62
CA VAL A 15 -5.78 4.42 -3.53
C VAL A 15 -4.66 5.46 -3.52
N VAL A 16 -4.15 5.85 -4.68
CA VAL A 16 -3.08 6.85 -4.80
C VAL A 16 -3.58 8.24 -4.43
N GLY A 17 -4.70 8.67 -5.02
CA GLY A 17 -5.25 9.99 -4.75
C GLY A 17 -5.74 10.14 -3.31
N GLY A 18 -6.37 9.10 -2.75
CA GLY A 18 -6.75 9.07 -1.34
C GLY A 18 -5.54 9.18 -0.41
N GLY A 19 -4.46 8.46 -0.71
CA GLY A 19 -3.21 8.54 0.05
C GLY A 19 -2.57 9.93 -0.03
N ALA A 20 -2.49 10.51 -1.23
CA ALA A 20 -1.94 11.85 -1.43
C ALA A 20 -2.76 12.93 -0.70
N ALA A 21 -4.10 12.83 -0.75
CA ALA A 21 -4.98 13.75 -0.05
C ALA A 21 -4.83 13.64 1.47
N LEU A 22 -4.71 12.42 1.99
CA LEU A 22 -4.49 12.16 3.41
C LEU A 22 -3.16 12.75 3.87
N ASP A 23 -2.07 12.47 3.15
CA ASP A 23 -0.74 13.00 3.49
C ASP A 23 -0.72 14.53 3.46
N ALA A 24 -1.26 15.15 2.45
CA ALA A 24 -1.37 16.59 2.38
C ALA A 24 -2.18 17.19 3.55
N ALA A 25 -3.32 16.58 3.90
CA ALA A 25 -4.15 17.01 5.02
C ALA A 25 -3.43 16.86 6.37
N THR A 26 -2.66 15.78 6.57
CA THR A 26 -1.88 15.59 7.80
C THR A 26 -0.75 16.61 7.96
N ARG A 27 -0.31 17.23 6.87
CA ARG A 27 0.64 18.34 6.86
C ARG A 27 0.00 19.71 7.10
N GLY A 28 -1.32 19.76 7.34
CA GLY A 28 -2.06 20.98 7.63
C GLY A 28 -2.51 21.78 6.41
N LEU A 29 -2.42 21.19 5.21
CA LEU A 29 -2.89 21.82 3.99
C LEU A 29 -4.41 21.69 3.84
N SER A 30 -5.05 22.69 3.26
CA SER A 30 -6.44 22.63 2.85
C SER A 30 -6.56 21.81 1.55
N VAL A 31 -7.22 20.66 1.60
CA VAL A 31 -7.24 19.69 0.52
C VAL A 31 -8.65 19.48 -0.02
N GLY A 32 -8.80 19.54 -1.35
CA GLY A 32 -9.97 19.05 -2.05
C GLY A 32 -9.66 17.71 -2.73
N LEU A 33 -10.60 16.76 -2.63
CA LEU A 33 -10.52 15.49 -3.34
C LEU A 33 -11.76 15.32 -4.19
N VAL A 34 -11.58 15.14 -5.49
CA VAL A 34 -12.67 14.98 -6.46
C VAL A 34 -12.46 13.74 -7.32
N ASP A 35 -13.55 13.09 -7.69
CA ASP A 35 -13.55 11.97 -8.61
C ASP A 35 -14.68 12.14 -9.63
N ALA A 36 -14.50 11.61 -10.83
CA ALA A 36 -15.49 11.66 -11.90
C ALA A 36 -16.69 10.74 -11.63
N ARG A 37 -16.54 9.78 -10.72
CA ARG A 37 -17.55 8.79 -10.36
C ARG A 37 -17.59 8.66 -8.83
N ASP A 38 -17.61 7.42 -8.33
CA ASP A 38 -17.53 7.11 -6.91
C ASP A 38 -16.08 6.86 -6.49
N PHE A 39 -15.78 7.03 -5.21
CA PHE A 39 -14.46 6.77 -4.65
C PHE A 39 -14.02 5.34 -4.88
N ALA A 40 -12.77 5.17 -5.28
CA ALA A 40 -12.16 3.88 -5.59
C ALA A 40 -12.88 3.04 -6.68
N SER A 41 -13.82 3.62 -7.42
CA SER A 41 -14.65 2.88 -8.40
C SER A 41 -13.87 2.32 -9.62
N GLY A 42 -12.64 2.78 -9.82
CA GLY A 42 -11.75 2.33 -10.89
C GLY A 42 -10.92 1.10 -10.52
N THR A 43 -9.63 1.16 -10.81
CA THR A 43 -8.65 0.07 -10.58
C THR A 43 -8.57 -0.35 -9.11
N SER A 44 -8.71 0.59 -8.17
CA SER A 44 -8.60 0.32 -6.73
C SER A 44 -9.62 -0.70 -6.22
N SER A 45 -10.86 -0.68 -6.73
CA SER A 45 -11.87 -1.67 -6.36
C SER A 45 -11.74 -3.00 -7.11
N ARG A 46 -11.03 -2.99 -8.26
CA ARG A 46 -10.85 -4.16 -9.14
C ARG A 46 -9.50 -4.84 -8.97
N SER A 47 -8.69 -4.38 -8.04
CA SER A 47 -7.43 -5.01 -7.65
C SER A 47 -7.68 -6.22 -6.75
N SER A 48 -6.65 -7.03 -6.51
CA SER A 48 -6.70 -8.13 -5.52
C SER A 48 -6.88 -7.63 -4.08
N LYS A 49 -6.74 -6.33 -3.85
CA LYS A 49 -6.75 -5.69 -2.51
C LYS A 49 -5.73 -6.27 -1.54
N LEU A 50 -4.71 -6.94 -2.06
CA LEU A 50 -3.61 -7.48 -1.27
C LEU A 50 -2.52 -6.42 -1.13
N ILE A 51 -2.21 -6.09 0.12
CA ILE A 51 -1.09 -5.21 0.45
C ILE A 51 0.11 -6.10 0.73
N HIS A 52 1.10 -6.08 -0.15
CA HIS A 52 2.26 -6.97 -0.08
C HIS A 52 3.57 -6.19 -0.05
N GLY A 53 4.60 -6.78 0.55
CA GLY A 53 5.93 -6.18 0.64
C GLY A 53 6.80 -6.34 -0.60
N GLY A 54 6.21 -6.64 -1.76
CA GLY A 54 6.95 -6.66 -3.02
C GLY A 54 7.82 -7.89 -3.23
N LEU A 55 7.33 -9.11 -2.95
CA LEU A 55 8.07 -10.37 -3.19
C LEU A 55 8.70 -10.42 -4.59
N ARG A 56 8.03 -9.88 -5.60
CA ARG A 56 8.54 -9.81 -6.97
C ARG A 56 9.80 -8.94 -7.09
N TYR A 57 9.95 -7.93 -6.26
CA TYR A 57 11.12 -7.04 -6.29
C TYR A 57 12.34 -7.66 -5.62
N LEU A 58 12.17 -8.66 -4.77
CA LEU A 58 13.26 -9.48 -4.26
C LEU A 58 13.95 -10.27 -5.37
N GLU A 59 13.21 -10.73 -6.38
CA GLU A 59 13.79 -11.38 -7.57
C GLU A 59 14.67 -10.43 -8.38
N MET A 60 14.35 -9.13 -8.32
CA MET A 60 15.09 -8.06 -8.98
C MET A 60 16.21 -7.49 -8.10
N LEU A 61 16.42 -8.03 -6.89
CA LEU A 61 17.39 -7.59 -5.88
C LEU A 61 17.22 -6.12 -5.46
N ASP A 62 16.02 -5.57 -5.61
CA ASP A 62 15.69 -4.21 -5.17
C ASP A 62 15.26 -4.22 -3.70
N PHE A 63 16.24 -4.38 -2.82
CA PHE A 63 16.02 -4.43 -1.37
C PHE A 63 15.50 -3.11 -0.80
N ARG A 64 15.84 -1.97 -1.43
CA ARG A 64 15.38 -0.67 -0.98
C ARG A 64 13.87 -0.54 -1.14
N LEU A 65 13.36 -0.87 -2.32
CA LEU A 65 11.93 -0.82 -2.60
C LEU A 65 11.14 -1.81 -1.73
N VAL A 66 11.72 -2.99 -1.45
CA VAL A 66 11.12 -3.97 -0.54
C VAL A 66 11.02 -3.42 0.88
N ALA A 67 12.09 -2.81 1.41
CA ALA A 67 12.10 -2.22 2.75
C ALA A 67 11.07 -1.09 2.88
N GLU A 68 10.97 -0.22 1.88
CA GLU A 68 9.98 0.86 1.81
C GLU A 68 8.55 0.28 1.81
N ALA A 69 8.26 -0.67 0.93
CA ALA A 69 6.94 -1.31 0.84
C ALA A 69 6.54 -2.04 2.14
N LEU A 70 7.49 -2.65 2.85
CA LEU A 70 7.25 -3.29 4.14
C LEU A 70 6.96 -2.25 5.23
N GLY A 71 7.66 -1.13 5.24
CA GLY A 71 7.41 -0.01 6.14
C GLY A 71 5.99 0.56 5.97
N GLU A 72 5.59 0.84 4.75
CA GLU A 72 4.24 1.32 4.42
C GLU A 72 3.16 0.31 4.80
N ARG A 73 3.40 -0.99 4.56
CA ARG A 73 2.49 -2.04 4.98
C ARG A 73 2.31 -2.08 6.50
N SER A 74 3.40 -1.97 7.26
CA SER A 74 3.34 -1.96 8.72
C SER A 74 2.58 -0.73 9.23
N LEU A 75 2.80 0.42 8.62
CA LEU A 75 2.08 1.65 8.94
C LEU A 75 0.56 1.49 8.75
N LEU A 76 0.14 0.85 7.67
CA LEU A 76 -1.28 0.55 7.42
C LEU A 76 -1.86 -0.42 8.44
N LEU A 77 -1.12 -1.49 8.78
CA LEU A 77 -1.55 -2.51 9.73
C LEU A 77 -1.66 -1.98 11.15
N ASP A 78 -0.68 -1.18 11.59
CA ASP A 78 -0.54 -0.83 13.00
C ASP A 78 -1.21 0.49 13.36
N LYS A 79 -1.30 1.42 12.40
CA LYS A 79 -1.72 2.80 12.69
C LYS A 79 -2.86 3.31 11.84
N LEU A 80 -2.76 3.23 10.50
CA LEU A 80 -3.70 3.91 9.62
C LEU A 80 -5.03 3.17 9.45
N ALA A 81 -4.98 1.85 9.29
CA ALA A 81 -6.18 1.07 9.01
C ALA A 81 -6.19 -0.33 9.68
N PRO A 82 -5.89 -0.45 10.98
CA PRO A 82 -5.81 -1.75 11.65
C PRO A 82 -7.14 -2.51 11.65
N HIS A 83 -8.25 -1.80 11.50
CA HIS A 83 -9.60 -2.38 11.43
C HIS A 83 -9.98 -2.88 10.01
N LEU A 84 -9.22 -2.51 8.99
CA LEU A 84 -9.49 -2.88 7.58
C LEU A 84 -8.47 -3.88 7.03
N VAL A 85 -7.24 -3.85 7.54
CA VAL A 85 -6.13 -4.65 7.01
C VAL A 85 -5.91 -5.85 7.92
N HIS A 86 -6.07 -7.04 7.35
CA HIS A 86 -5.88 -8.30 8.08
C HIS A 86 -4.83 -9.17 7.38
N PRO A 87 -4.00 -9.91 8.14
CA PRO A 87 -3.09 -10.89 7.56
C PRO A 87 -3.84 -11.98 6.79
N VAL A 88 -3.42 -12.23 5.55
CA VAL A 88 -3.95 -13.31 4.72
C VAL A 88 -2.90 -14.40 4.61
N PRO A 89 -3.14 -15.62 5.09
CA PRO A 89 -2.22 -16.73 4.93
C PRO A 89 -2.22 -17.22 3.48
N PHE A 90 -1.03 -17.47 2.94
CA PHE A 90 -0.84 -18.05 1.62
C PHE A 90 -0.16 -19.41 1.73
N LEU A 91 -0.66 -20.37 0.98
CA LEU A 91 0.02 -21.63 0.73
C LEU A 91 0.89 -21.45 -0.52
N TYR A 92 2.20 -21.50 -0.33
CA TYR A 92 3.15 -21.45 -1.45
C TYR A 92 3.67 -22.88 -1.71
N PRO A 93 3.37 -23.49 -2.87
CA PRO A 93 3.88 -24.81 -3.21
C PRO A 93 5.39 -24.71 -3.44
N LEU A 94 6.16 -25.29 -2.53
CA LEU A 94 7.62 -25.38 -2.70
C LEU A 94 7.93 -26.45 -3.74
N THR A 95 8.40 -26.04 -4.89
CA THR A 95 8.96 -26.96 -5.87
C THR A 95 10.37 -27.37 -5.46
N ARG A 96 10.98 -28.37 -6.15
CA ARG A 96 12.31 -28.90 -5.78
C ARG A 96 13.48 -27.92 -5.92
N ARG A 97 13.27 -26.69 -6.39
CA ARG A 97 14.34 -25.71 -6.55
C ARG A 97 14.76 -25.12 -5.22
N MET A 98 16.02 -25.26 -4.88
CA MET A 98 16.60 -24.83 -3.60
C MET A 98 16.38 -23.33 -3.31
N TRP A 99 16.35 -22.50 -4.36
CA TRP A 99 16.08 -21.07 -4.28
C TRP A 99 14.71 -20.72 -3.72
N GLU A 100 13.68 -21.52 -3.99
CA GLU A 100 12.33 -21.31 -3.50
C GLU A 100 12.23 -21.53 -1.98
N ARG A 101 13.08 -22.41 -1.43
CA ARG A 101 13.15 -22.63 0.03
C ARG A 101 13.81 -21.47 0.75
N VAL A 102 14.84 -20.89 0.16
CA VAL A 102 15.49 -19.68 0.68
C VAL A 102 14.51 -18.51 0.64
N TYR A 103 13.73 -18.40 -0.42
CA TYR A 103 12.71 -17.38 -0.61
C TYR A 103 11.59 -17.46 0.44
N ALA A 104 11.04 -18.64 0.67
CA ALA A 104 10.01 -18.85 1.70
C ALA A 104 10.56 -18.57 3.11
N GLY A 105 11.81 -18.95 3.39
CA GLY A 105 12.48 -18.68 4.65
C GLY A 105 12.73 -17.19 4.90
N SER A 106 13.11 -16.42 3.87
CA SER A 106 13.33 -14.98 4.00
C SER A 106 12.04 -14.21 4.29
N GLY A 107 10.90 -14.66 3.77
CA GLY A 107 9.59 -14.08 4.07
C GLY A 107 9.17 -14.21 5.53
N VAL A 108 9.62 -15.26 6.21
CA VAL A 108 9.38 -15.47 7.66
C VAL A 108 10.30 -14.61 8.50
N LEU A 109 11.57 -14.45 8.11
CA LEU A 109 12.53 -13.61 8.82
C LEU A 109 12.19 -12.11 8.75
N LEU A 110 11.65 -11.64 7.63
CA LEU A 110 11.21 -10.25 7.46
C LEU A 110 9.92 -9.92 8.22
N LYS A 111 9.23 -10.92 8.78
CA LYS A 111 8.03 -10.71 9.59
C LYS A 111 8.36 -10.30 11.03
N HIS A 112 9.58 -10.51 11.48
CA HIS A 112 10.02 -10.27 12.85
C HIS A 112 11.09 -9.15 12.98
N ALA A 113 11.42 -8.48 11.89
CA ALA A 113 12.26 -7.30 11.87
C ALA A 113 11.43 -6.03 11.67
#